data_4c0d04dd58073275a662ba42dddc4be2
#
_entry.id   4c0d04dd58073275a662ba42dddc4be2
#
_cell.length_a   1.000
_cell.length_b   1.000
_cell.length_c   1.000
_cell.angle_alpha   90.00
_cell.angle_beta   90.00
_cell.angle_gamma   90.00
#
_symmetry.space_group_name_H-M   'P 1'
#
loop_
_entity.id
_entity.type
_entity.pdbx_description
1 polymer ?
#
loop_
_entity_poly.entity_id
_entity_poly.type
_entity_poly.pdbx_seq_one_letter_code
_entity_poly.pdbx_strand_id
1 'polypeptide(L)'
;IISFDFFTCGKINPIVALDVLKKEIKHKRIIKKEFNRDAVDYYDDIYSSPGLKKFYLVKEVFEDFRSKVGQHVQILELEQFGKSLFIDNELQVAEKDEHLYSSTFVNSGLKLNPEKNNSAIIGGGDGGVARECISKGFNYIDWYELDPEVVDVCEKHLSKVGQKATKKNSVKCVWGDAFESIKKVEDSKYDKIFVDLNDDQYCIDLASKNINSLKRILKPNGTITAQV
;
A
#
# COMPACT_ATOMS: atom_id res chain seq x y z
N ILE A 1 17.59 -7.98 -16.45
CA ILE A 1 17.01 -8.88 -15.42
C ILE A 1 15.56 -9.09 -15.78
N ILE A 2 15.13 -10.32 -15.87
CA ILE A 2 13.75 -10.67 -16.15
C ILE A 2 13.13 -11.07 -14.80
N SER A 3 12.15 -10.30 -14.34
CA SER A 3 11.28 -10.72 -13.23
C SER A 3 10.33 -11.77 -13.79
N PHE A 4 10.26 -12.93 -13.17
CA PHE A 4 9.31 -13.97 -13.54
C PHE A 4 8.26 -14.08 -12.45
N ASP A 5 7.06 -13.59 -12.72
CA ASP A 5 5.88 -13.96 -11.96
C ASP A 5 5.42 -15.35 -12.43
N PHE A 6 5.69 -16.37 -11.62
CA PHE A 6 5.20 -17.71 -11.91
C PHE A 6 3.79 -17.89 -11.36
N PHE A 7 2.80 -17.65 -12.19
CA PHE A 7 1.46 -18.19 -11.95
C PHE A 7 1.44 -19.66 -12.32
N THR A 8 1.65 -20.55 -11.35
CA THR A 8 1.42 -21.98 -11.56
C THR A 8 -0.08 -22.24 -11.47
N CYS A 9 -0.77 -22.24 -12.59
CA CYS A 9 -2.08 -22.89 -12.70
C CYS A 9 -1.90 -24.40 -12.56
N GLY A 10 -1.69 -24.89 -11.34
CA GLY A 10 -1.93 -26.26 -10.88
C GLY A 10 -1.37 -27.47 -11.67
N LYS A 11 -0.54 -27.30 -12.73
CA LYS A 11 -0.12 -28.39 -13.63
C LYS A 11 1.37 -28.45 -13.99
N ILE A 12 2.21 -27.54 -13.49
CA ILE A 12 3.65 -27.58 -13.77
C ILE A 12 4.37 -27.87 -12.46
N ASN A 13 5.13 -29.00 -12.44
CA ASN A 13 5.98 -29.31 -11.30
C ASN A 13 7.04 -28.21 -11.15
N PRO A 14 7.09 -27.49 -10.01
CA PRO A 14 8.01 -26.37 -9.80
C PRO A 14 9.49 -26.74 -9.96
N ILE A 15 9.87 -28.01 -9.74
CA ILE A 15 11.22 -28.51 -9.97
C ILE A 15 11.56 -28.50 -11.46
N VAL A 16 10.61 -28.85 -12.33
CA VAL A 16 10.80 -28.85 -13.80
C VAL A 16 10.91 -27.41 -14.31
N ALA A 17 10.11 -26.49 -13.79
CA ALA A 17 10.21 -25.09 -14.14
C ALA A 17 11.57 -24.50 -13.71
N LEU A 18 12.08 -24.86 -12.54
CA LEU A 18 13.39 -24.44 -12.06
C LEU A 18 14.54 -24.99 -12.91
N ASP A 19 14.42 -26.24 -13.41
CA ASP A 19 15.45 -26.87 -14.26
C ASP A 19 15.44 -26.33 -15.69
N VAL A 20 14.28 -25.97 -16.23
CA VAL A 20 14.17 -25.27 -17.51
C VAL A 20 14.77 -23.89 -17.39
N LEU A 21 14.46 -23.14 -16.33
CA LEU A 21 15.06 -21.84 -16.04
C LEU A 21 16.57 -21.93 -15.84
N LYS A 22 17.08 -22.92 -15.12
CA LYS A 22 18.52 -23.13 -14.95
C LYS A 22 19.21 -23.43 -16.30
N LYS A 23 18.54 -24.07 -17.25
CA LYS A 23 19.08 -24.31 -18.60
C LYS A 23 19.10 -23.06 -19.45
N GLU A 24 18.02 -22.27 -19.44
CA GLU A 24 17.93 -21.00 -20.16
C GLU A 24 18.87 -19.95 -19.57
N ILE A 25 19.01 -19.91 -18.25
CA ILE A 25 19.89 -18.99 -17.51
C ILE A 25 21.37 -19.35 -17.68
N LYS A 26 21.73 -20.60 -18.00
CA LYS A 26 23.13 -20.98 -18.28
C LYS A 26 23.74 -20.24 -19.46
N HIS A 27 22.95 -19.69 -20.36
CA HIS A 27 23.45 -18.93 -21.52
C HIS A 27 23.48 -17.41 -21.31
N LYS A 28 22.75 -16.89 -20.34
CA LYS A 28 22.91 -15.50 -19.91
C LYS A 28 23.40 -15.56 -18.47
N ARG A 29 24.70 -15.38 -18.28
CA ARG A 29 25.34 -15.21 -16.98
C ARG A 29 24.57 -14.23 -16.11
N ILE A 30 23.50 -14.69 -15.44
CA ILE A 30 23.03 -14.09 -14.22
C ILE A 30 23.98 -14.61 -13.16
N ILE A 31 24.96 -13.85 -12.95
CA ILE A 31 26.13 -14.23 -12.24
C ILE A 31 25.82 -13.99 -10.78
N LYS A 32 25.80 -15.07 -10.00
CA LYS A 32 26.02 -15.00 -8.55
C LYS A 32 27.21 -14.10 -8.13
N LYS A 33 28.03 -13.66 -9.07
CA LYS A 33 29.20 -12.81 -8.86
C LYS A 33 28.91 -11.31 -8.91
N GLU A 34 27.77 -10.88 -9.46
CA GLU A 34 27.39 -9.45 -9.53
C GLU A 34 26.51 -9.03 -8.36
N PHE A 35 25.93 -9.99 -7.63
CA PHE A 35 25.26 -9.73 -6.37
C PHE A 35 26.30 -9.82 -5.24
N ASN A 36 26.95 -8.72 -4.98
CA ASN A 36 27.74 -8.59 -3.76
C ASN A 36 26.77 -8.62 -2.59
N ARG A 37 26.87 -9.63 -1.71
CA ARG A 37 25.99 -9.79 -0.55
C ARG A 37 26.08 -8.63 0.44
N ASP A 38 27.11 -7.81 0.33
CA ASP A 38 27.34 -6.64 1.17
C ASP A 38 26.77 -5.34 0.57
N ALA A 39 26.27 -5.39 -0.68
CA ALA A 39 25.52 -4.30 -1.29
C ALA A 39 24.02 -4.62 -1.24
N VAL A 40 23.18 -3.64 -0.94
CA VAL A 40 21.71 -3.78 -0.94
C VAL A 40 21.21 -3.80 -2.38
N ASP A 41 21.56 -4.87 -3.12
CA ASP A 41 21.26 -4.99 -4.53
C ASP A 41 19.91 -5.68 -4.80
N TYR A 42 19.35 -6.36 -3.80
CA TYR A 42 18.05 -7.00 -3.90
C TYR A 42 17.33 -7.02 -2.54
N TYR A 43 16.02 -7.15 -2.60
CA TYR A 43 15.14 -7.23 -1.45
C TYR A 43 14.30 -8.52 -1.54
N ASP A 44 14.20 -9.28 -0.45
CA ASP A 44 13.39 -10.50 -0.36
C ASP A 44 12.08 -10.16 0.34
N ASP A 45 10.98 -10.18 -0.39
CA ASP A 45 9.65 -9.99 0.16
C ASP A 45 9.24 -11.24 0.95
N ILE A 46 9.19 -11.12 2.27
CA ILE A 46 8.94 -12.26 3.18
C ILE A 46 7.49 -12.73 3.19
N TYR A 47 6.56 -11.90 2.71
CA TYR A 47 5.12 -12.22 2.65
C TYR A 47 4.70 -12.83 1.31
N SER A 48 5.66 -13.23 0.49
CA SER A 48 5.35 -14.00 -0.71
C SER A 48 4.54 -15.25 -0.36
N SER A 49 3.58 -15.56 -1.22
CA SER A 49 2.75 -16.77 -1.07
C SER A 49 3.60 -18.03 -0.90
N PRO A 50 3.15 -19.06 -0.17
CA PRO A 50 3.91 -20.29 0.00
C PRO A 50 4.43 -20.84 -1.34
N GLY A 51 5.74 -21.05 -1.44
CA GLY A 51 6.40 -21.50 -2.66
C GLY A 51 6.76 -20.40 -3.67
N LEU A 52 6.41 -19.15 -3.40
CA LEU A 52 6.81 -17.97 -4.17
C LEU A 52 7.78 -17.14 -3.34
N LYS A 53 8.90 -16.73 -3.95
CA LYS A 53 9.77 -15.69 -3.42
C LYS A 53 9.89 -14.58 -4.44
N LYS A 54 9.69 -13.35 -4.01
CA LYS A 54 9.87 -12.15 -4.82
C LYS A 54 11.20 -11.50 -4.45
N PHE A 55 12.00 -11.18 -5.45
CA PHE A 55 13.26 -10.48 -5.30
C PHE A 55 13.21 -9.21 -6.12
N TYR A 56 13.52 -8.09 -5.48
CA TYR A 56 13.59 -6.80 -6.12
C TYR A 56 15.03 -6.35 -6.26
N LEU A 57 15.40 -5.89 -7.45
CA LEU A 57 16.70 -5.25 -7.64
C LEU A 57 16.62 -3.82 -7.13
N VAL A 58 17.36 -3.56 -6.06
CA VAL A 58 17.45 -2.25 -5.43
C VAL A 58 18.58 -1.46 -6.05
N LYS A 59 18.29 -0.25 -6.50
CA LYS A 59 19.26 0.72 -7.01
C LYS A 59 19.81 1.62 -5.92
N GLU A 60 18.90 2.06 -5.03
CA GLU A 60 19.24 3.04 -4.00
C GLU A 60 18.32 2.86 -2.79
N VAL A 61 18.86 3.08 -1.60
CA VAL A 61 18.15 3.16 -0.34
C VAL A 61 18.07 4.63 0.07
N PHE A 62 16.86 5.20 0.11
CA PHE A 62 16.66 6.59 0.53
C PHE A 62 16.39 6.71 2.02
N GLU A 63 15.62 5.78 2.57
CA GLU A 63 15.28 5.74 4.00
C GLU A 63 15.26 4.28 4.47
N ASP A 64 15.74 4.05 5.67
CA ASP A 64 15.70 2.76 6.36
C ASP A 64 15.74 3.03 7.85
N PHE A 65 14.57 2.93 8.51
CA PHE A 65 14.47 3.25 9.94
C PHE A 65 13.30 2.53 10.60
N ARG A 66 13.32 2.52 11.93
CA ARG A 66 12.17 2.08 12.73
C ARG A 66 11.43 3.29 13.26
N SER A 67 10.17 3.39 12.92
CA SER A 67 9.31 4.50 13.32
C SER A 67 8.97 4.46 14.83
N LYS A 68 8.40 5.55 15.34
CA LYS A 68 7.99 5.64 16.75
C LYS A 68 6.86 4.68 17.12
N VAL A 69 6.04 4.27 16.17
CA VAL A 69 5.01 3.25 16.39
C VAL A 69 5.55 1.82 16.24
N GLY A 70 6.83 1.68 15.87
CA GLY A 70 7.55 0.40 15.82
C GLY A 70 7.62 -0.26 14.45
N GLN A 71 7.06 0.34 13.39
CA GLN A 71 7.15 -0.18 12.02
C GLN A 71 8.57 -0.02 11.46
N HIS A 72 9.07 -1.01 10.74
CA HIS A 72 10.30 -0.88 9.95
C HIS A 72 9.95 -0.28 8.59
N VAL A 73 10.33 0.96 8.38
CA VAL A 73 9.97 1.75 7.20
C VAL A 73 11.17 1.92 6.29
N GLN A 74 11.01 1.58 5.02
CA GLN A 74 12.06 1.75 4.02
C GLN A 74 11.51 2.42 2.76
N ILE A 75 12.28 3.34 2.20
CA ILE A 75 12.06 3.88 0.85
C ILE A 75 13.24 3.45 -0.02
N LEU A 76 12.92 2.59 -0.99
CA LEU A 76 13.90 1.98 -1.89
C LEU A 76 13.61 2.40 -3.33
N GLU A 77 14.64 2.65 -4.14
CA GLU A 77 14.46 2.72 -5.60
C GLU A 77 14.66 1.34 -6.20
N LEU A 78 13.60 0.80 -6.76
CA LEU A 78 13.61 -0.49 -7.46
C LEU A 78 13.83 -0.28 -8.97
N GLU A 79 14.60 -1.18 -9.60
CA GLU A 79 14.89 -1.11 -11.04
C GLU A 79 13.62 -1.03 -11.89
N GLN A 80 12.64 -1.85 -11.58
CA GLN A 80 11.42 -1.96 -12.39
C GLN A 80 10.30 -1.03 -11.94
N PHE A 81 10.15 -0.82 -10.62
CA PHE A 81 8.99 -0.16 -10.02
C PHE A 81 9.23 1.29 -9.63
N GLY A 82 10.50 1.78 -9.70
CA GLY A 82 10.87 3.11 -9.23
C GLY A 82 10.90 3.19 -7.70
N LYS A 83 10.69 4.38 -7.16
CA LYS A 83 10.65 4.55 -5.71
C LYS A 83 9.48 3.81 -5.11
N SER A 84 9.74 3.09 -4.04
CA SER A 84 8.79 2.18 -3.42
C SER A 84 8.89 2.25 -1.91
N LEU A 85 7.74 2.17 -1.24
CA LEU A 85 7.62 2.06 0.21
C LEU A 85 7.55 0.60 0.60
N PHE A 86 8.34 0.23 1.59
CA PHE A 86 8.23 -1.04 2.31
C PHE A 86 7.94 -0.77 3.77
N ILE A 87 7.02 -1.53 4.35
CA ILE A 87 6.74 -1.55 5.78
C ILE A 87 6.88 -2.99 6.25
N ASP A 88 7.68 -3.20 7.29
CA ASP A 88 7.95 -4.52 7.88
C ASP A 88 8.33 -5.60 6.84
N ASN A 89 9.14 -5.21 5.86
CA ASN A 89 9.62 -6.01 4.74
C ASN A 89 8.55 -6.40 3.70
N GLU A 90 7.46 -5.70 3.65
CA GLU A 90 6.41 -5.87 2.65
C GLU A 90 6.29 -4.64 1.76
N LEU A 91 6.23 -4.86 0.43
CA LEU A 91 6.00 -3.78 -0.54
C LEU A 91 4.58 -3.25 -0.39
N GLN A 92 4.46 -1.98 -0.02
CA GLN A 92 3.18 -1.31 0.15
C GLN A 92 2.75 -0.55 -1.10
N VAL A 93 3.64 0.21 -1.67
CA VAL A 93 3.37 1.05 -2.84
C VAL A 93 4.62 1.26 -3.68
N ALA A 94 4.44 1.34 -5.00
CA ALA A 94 5.49 1.71 -5.93
C ALA A 94 5.04 2.83 -6.87
N GLU A 95 5.92 3.79 -7.14
CA GLU A 95 5.63 5.03 -7.85
C GLU A 95 5.08 4.83 -9.27
N LYS A 96 5.45 3.70 -9.91
CA LYS A 96 5.07 3.45 -11.32
C LYS A 96 3.67 2.90 -11.52
N ASP A 97 3.11 2.22 -10.54
CA ASP A 97 1.83 1.50 -10.70
C ASP A 97 0.76 1.87 -9.66
N GLU A 98 1.10 2.63 -8.60
CA GLU A 98 0.18 2.98 -7.54
C GLU A 98 -1.13 3.64 -8.04
N HIS A 99 -1.03 4.42 -9.14
CA HIS A 99 -2.19 5.11 -9.69
C HIS A 99 -3.29 4.15 -10.16
N LEU A 100 -2.94 2.93 -10.57
CA LEU A 100 -3.91 1.89 -10.93
C LEU A 100 -4.69 1.43 -9.71
N TYR A 101 -3.98 1.21 -8.59
CA TYR A 101 -4.60 0.86 -7.32
C TYR A 101 -5.49 1.99 -6.80
N SER A 102 -4.91 3.17 -6.54
CA SER A 102 -5.62 4.28 -5.91
C SER A 102 -6.86 4.71 -6.70
N SER A 103 -6.74 4.79 -8.05
CA SER A 103 -7.87 5.15 -8.89
C SER A 103 -8.97 4.09 -8.90
N THR A 104 -8.61 2.80 -8.98
CA THR A 104 -9.57 1.70 -8.94
C THR A 104 -10.28 1.66 -7.59
N PHE A 105 -9.54 1.82 -6.51
CA PHE A 105 -10.03 1.79 -5.14
C PHE A 105 -11.08 2.89 -4.88
N VAL A 106 -10.76 4.13 -5.23
CA VAL A 106 -11.69 5.26 -5.08
C VAL A 106 -12.88 5.15 -6.03
N ASN A 107 -12.65 4.79 -7.30
CA ASN A 107 -13.72 4.66 -8.28
C ASN A 107 -14.71 3.55 -7.93
N SER A 108 -14.29 2.45 -7.29
CA SER A 108 -15.20 1.38 -6.86
C SER A 108 -16.24 1.89 -5.85
N GLY A 109 -15.82 2.71 -4.88
CA GLY A 109 -16.73 3.36 -3.95
C GLY A 109 -17.67 4.37 -4.63
N LEU A 110 -17.16 5.14 -5.61
CA LEU A 110 -17.96 6.12 -6.36
C LEU A 110 -18.99 5.47 -7.29
N LYS A 111 -18.69 4.29 -7.82
CA LYS A 111 -19.62 3.54 -8.69
C LYS A 111 -20.89 3.10 -7.96
N LEU A 112 -20.77 2.79 -6.66
CA LEU A 112 -21.90 2.36 -5.83
C LEU A 112 -22.71 3.57 -5.31
N ASN A 113 -22.04 4.66 -4.99
CA ASN A 113 -22.65 5.90 -4.53
C ASN A 113 -21.81 7.09 -5.04
N PRO A 114 -22.36 8.04 -5.83
CA PRO A 114 -21.62 9.17 -6.39
C PRO A 114 -21.36 10.32 -5.41
N GLU A 115 -21.95 10.31 -4.21
CA GLU A 115 -21.78 11.37 -3.21
C GLU A 115 -20.32 11.54 -2.77
N LYS A 116 -19.88 12.78 -2.59
CA LYS A 116 -18.49 13.16 -2.28
C LYS A 116 -18.38 14.24 -1.19
N ASN A 117 -19.39 14.38 -0.34
CA ASN A 117 -19.38 15.46 0.64
C ASN A 117 -18.39 15.20 1.76
N ASN A 118 -18.54 14.08 2.48
CA ASN A 118 -17.65 13.71 3.57
C ASN A 118 -17.11 12.30 3.35
N SER A 119 -15.81 12.14 3.44
CA SER A 119 -15.18 10.82 3.41
C SER A 119 -14.23 10.61 4.57
N ALA A 120 -14.02 9.36 4.93
CA ALA A 120 -12.96 8.92 5.82
C ALA A 120 -11.99 8.03 5.05
N ILE A 121 -10.69 8.18 5.31
CA ILE A 121 -9.65 7.25 4.88
C ILE A 121 -9.04 6.68 6.15
N ILE A 122 -8.92 5.37 6.25
CA ILE A 122 -8.32 4.64 7.37
C ILE A 122 -7.09 3.91 6.83
N GLY A 123 -5.91 4.34 7.29
CA GLY A 123 -4.63 3.94 6.70
C GLY A 123 -4.27 4.74 5.46
N GLY A 124 -3.60 4.12 4.50
CA GLY A 124 -3.20 4.75 3.25
C GLY A 124 -2.10 5.80 3.42
N GLY A 125 -1.11 5.52 4.27
CA GLY A 125 -0.03 6.43 4.65
C GLY A 125 0.82 6.94 3.47
N ASP A 126 0.77 6.31 2.31
CA ASP A 126 1.41 6.79 1.08
C ASP A 126 0.72 8.01 0.46
N GLY A 127 -0.55 8.26 0.80
CA GLY A 127 -1.35 9.39 0.35
C GLY A 127 -1.99 9.21 -1.04
N GLY A 128 -1.85 8.06 -1.69
CA GLY A 128 -2.41 7.83 -3.02
C GLY A 128 -3.94 7.90 -3.04
N VAL A 129 -4.60 7.26 -2.08
CA VAL A 129 -6.07 7.32 -1.93
C VAL A 129 -6.53 8.73 -1.61
N ALA A 130 -5.82 9.46 -0.73
CA ALA A 130 -6.15 10.84 -0.40
C ALA A 130 -6.02 11.75 -1.62
N ARG A 131 -4.93 11.64 -2.41
CA ARG A 131 -4.75 12.36 -3.67
C ARG A 131 -5.90 12.05 -4.64
N GLU A 132 -6.27 10.78 -4.78
CA GLU A 132 -7.32 10.39 -5.71
C GLU A 132 -8.68 10.96 -5.29
N CYS A 133 -9.03 10.93 -4.00
CA CYS A 133 -10.22 11.59 -3.49
C CYS A 133 -10.24 13.09 -3.79
N ILE A 134 -9.11 13.78 -3.60
CA ILE A 134 -8.98 15.21 -3.94
C ILE A 134 -9.21 15.41 -5.44
N SER A 135 -8.59 14.60 -6.29
CA SER A 135 -8.73 14.70 -7.76
C SER A 135 -10.16 14.49 -8.24
N LYS A 136 -10.94 13.67 -7.54
CA LYS A 136 -12.37 13.41 -7.80
C LYS A 136 -13.30 14.46 -7.22
N GLY A 137 -12.77 15.45 -6.51
CA GLY A 137 -13.55 16.57 -5.96
C GLY A 137 -14.32 16.23 -4.68
N PHE A 138 -13.75 15.40 -3.82
CA PHE A 138 -14.29 15.24 -2.47
C PHE A 138 -14.16 16.55 -1.68
N ASN A 139 -15.23 16.96 -0.99
CA ASN A 139 -15.28 18.23 -0.27
C ASN A 139 -14.51 18.18 1.05
N TYR A 140 -14.70 17.10 1.81
CA TYR A 140 -14.05 16.90 3.11
C TYR A 140 -13.55 15.47 3.25
N ILE A 141 -12.30 15.33 3.69
CA ILE A 141 -11.60 14.06 3.86
C ILE A 141 -10.98 14.08 5.25
N ASP A 142 -11.50 13.25 6.17
CA ASP A 142 -10.81 12.92 7.42
C ASP A 142 -9.89 11.75 7.14
N TRP A 143 -8.58 11.95 7.22
CA TRP A 143 -7.57 10.94 6.95
C TRP A 143 -6.95 10.48 8.26
N TYR A 144 -7.29 9.26 8.66
CA TYR A 144 -6.85 8.60 9.89
C TYR A 144 -5.64 7.72 9.58
N GLU A 145 -4.47 8.09 10.09
CA GLU A 145 -3.24 7.34 9.85
C GLU A 145 -2.49 7.12 11.15
N LEU A 146 -2.05 5.87 11.35
CA LEU A 146 -1.36 5.43 12.56
C LEU A 146 0.01 6.09 12.69
N ASP A 147 0.75 6.13 11.58
CA ASP A 147 2.17 6.51 11.56
C ASP A 147 2.44 7.76 10.71
N PRO A 148 2.48 8.95 11.32
CA PRO A 148 2.80 10.18 10.58
C PRO A 148 4.20 10.17 9.96
N GLU A 149 5.15 9.34 10.47
CA GLU A 149 6.50 9.27 9.90
C GLU A 149 6.48 8.56 8.55
N VAL A 150 5.56 7.61 8.32
CA VAL A 150 5.32 7.02 6.99
C VAL A 150 4.83 8.09 6.01
N VAL A 151 3.86 8.90 6.42
CA VAL A 151 3.35 9.99 5.57
C VAL A 151 4.45 10.99 5.22
N ASP A 152 5.26 11.39 6.21
CA ASP A 152 6.35 12.36 6.00
C ASP A 152 7.38 11.86 4.99
N VAL A 153 7.81 10.59 5.07
CA VAL A 153 8.79 10.05 4.12
C VAL A 153 8.19 9.81 2.74
N CYS A 154 6.90 9.45 2.66
CA CYS A 154 6.19 9.36 1.39
C CYS A 154 6.04 10.73 0.73
N GLU A 155 5.66 11.78 1.46
CA GLU A 155 5.62 13.15 0.91
C GLU A 155 7.00 13.64 0.45
N LYS A 156 8.07 13.21 1.12
CA LYS A 156 9.45 13.58 0.79
C LYS A 156 9.95 12.84 -0.46
N HIS A 157 9.77 11.53 -0.54
CA HIS A 157 10.42 10.68 -1.55
C HIS A 157 9.49 10.18 -2.65
N LEU A 158 8.20 9.96 -2.34
CA LEU A 158 7.14 9.50 -3.25
C LEU A 158 6.17 10.66 -3.57
N SER A 159 6.72 11.85 -3.82
CA SER A 159 5.94 13.09 -3.94
C SER A 159 4.86 13.07 -5.03
N LYS A 160 4.97 12.18 -6.02
CA LYS A 160 3.97 12.01 -7.07
C LYS A 160 2.77 11.19 -6.60
N VAL A 161 2.95 10.31 -5.62
CA VAL A 161 1.90 9.45 -5.08
C VAL A 161 0.88 10.29 -4.33
N GLY A 162 1.25 10.86 -3.20
CA GLY A 162 0.33 11.64 -2.35
C GLY A 162 0.13 13.09 -2.78
N GLN A 163 1.03 13.67 -3.58
CA GLN A 163 0.98 15.06 -4.08
C GLN A 163 0.71 16.09 -3.00
N LYS A 164 1.31 15.90 -1.81
CA LYS A 164 1.12 16.74 -0.63
C LYS A 164 -0.35 16.84 -0.20
N ALA A 165 -1.05 15.73 -0.18
CA ALA A 165 -2.44 15.66 0.23
C ALA A 165 -2.67 16.25 1.63
N THR A 166 -1.70 16.09 2.56
CA THR A 166 -1.74 16.67 3.92
C THR A 166 -1.86 18.18 3.94
N LYS A 167 -1.47 18.89 2.87
CA LYS A 167 -1.50 20.37 2.77
C LYS A 167 -2.77 20.90 2.10
N LYS A 168 -3.71 20.05 1.72
CA LYS A 168 -4.95 20.47 1.07
C LYS A 168 -6.01 20.84 2.10
N ASN A 169 -6.71 21.95 1.88
CA ASN A 169 -7.75 22.43 2.78
C ASN A 169 -8.93 21.44 2.95
N SER A 170 -9.15 20.56 1.98
CA SER A 170 -10.17 19.52 2.06
C SER A 170 -9.76 18.32 2.91
N VAL A 171 -8.49 18.22 3.35
CA VAL A 171 -7.96 17.09 4.09
C VAL A 171 -7.67 17.49 5.53
N LYS A 172 -8.18 16.69 6.45
CA LYS A 172 -7.86 16.76 7.87
C LYS A 172 -7.18 15.45 8.28
N CYS A 173 -5.90 15.53 8.60
CA CYS A 173 -5.15 14.38 9.13
C CYS A 173 -5.47 14.20 10.61
N VAL A 174 -5.68 12.94 11.01
CA VAL A 174 -5.91 12.49 12.38
C VAL A 174 -4.90 11.39 12.66
N TRP A 175 -3.88 11.73 13.44
CA TRP A 175 -2.77 10.82 13.74
C TRP A 175 -3.08 9.88 14.90
N GLY A 176 -2.72 8.61 14.75
CA GLY A 176 -2.86 7.56 15.76
C GLY A 176 -3.87 6.49 15.37
N ASP A 177 -4.27 5.65 16.33
CA ASP A 177 -5.20 4.56 16.10
C ASP A 177 -6.54 5.07 15.55
N ALA A 178 -6.82 4.71 14.30
CA ALA A 178 -8.04 5.10 13.60
C ALA A 178 -9.29 4.57 14.30
N PHE A 179 -9.26 3.32 14.78
CA PHE A 179 -10.43 2.69 15.39
C PHE A 179 -10.74 3.24 16.78
N GLU A 180 -9.75 3.75 17.50
CA GLU A 180 -10.00 4.55 18.70
C GLU A 180 -10.54 5.95 18.36
N SER A 181 -10.01 6.56 17.32
CA SER A 181 -10.40 7.91 16.88
C SER A 181 -11.85 7.95 16.37
N ILE A 182 -12.28 6.96 15.59
CA ILE A 182 -13.65 6.91 15.06
C ILE A 182 -14.73 6.70 16.12
N LYS A 183 -14.39 6.20 17.31
CA LYS A 183 -15.35 6.10 18.42
C LYS A 183 -15.94 7.46 18.83
N LYS A 184 -15.20 8.53 18.62
CA LYS A 184 -15.57 9.92 18.93
C LYS A 184 -16.28 10.63 17.78
N VAL A 185 -16.37 9.99 16.62
CA VAL A 185 -17.04 10.54 15.45
C VAL A 185 -18.55 10.37 15.61
N GLU A 186 -19.30 11.39 15.20
CA GLU A 186 -20.76 11.37 15.18
C GLU A 186 -21.32 10.30 14.23
N ASP A 187 -22.52 9.83 14.52
CA ASP A 187 -23.20 8.85 13.70
C ASP A 187 -23.55 9.46 12.33
N SER A 188 -23.51 8.61 11.29
CA SER A 188 -23.91 8.99 9.93
C SER A 188 -23.17 10.22 9.36
N LYS A 189 -21.88 10.34 9.64
CA LYS A 189 -21.08 11.48 9.16
C LYS A 189 -20.60 11.32 7.71
N TYR A 190 -20.16 10.12 7.32
CA TYR A 190 -19.45 9.90 6.05
C TYR A 190 -20.33 9.32 4.97
N ASP A 191 -20.18 9.85 3.76
CA ASP A 191 -20.76 9.25 2.55
C ASP A 191 -19.93 8.04 2.10
N LYS A 192 -18.61 8.08 2.38
CA LYS A 192 -17.67 7.04 2.03
C LYS A 192 -16.63 6.81 3.12
N ILE A 193 -16.27 5.54 3.28
CA ILE A 193 -15.16 5.12 4.11
C ILE A 193 -14.25 4.24 3.24
N PHE A 194 -13.00 4.62 3.13
CA PHE A 194 -11.94 3.87 2.47
C PHE A 194 -11.07 3.25 3.55
N VAL A 195 -11.00 1.92 3.61
CA VAL A 195 -10.17 1.17 4.55
C VAL A 195 -8.98 0.63 3.77
N ASP A 196 -7.88 1.35 3.84
CA ASP A 196 -6.64 1.12 3.10
C ASP A 196 -5.54 0.72 4.08
N LEU A 197 -5.68 -0.48 4.61
CA LEU A 197 -4.76 -1.12 5.55
C LEU A 197 -4.00 -2.23 4.81
N ASN A 198 -2.93 -2.73 5.44
CA ASN A 198 -2.24 -3.91 4.95
C ASN A 198 -3.22 -5.09 4.81
N ASP A 199 -2.95 -5.99 3.86
CA ASP A 199 -3.76 -7.18 3.60
C ASP A 199 -3.37 -8.40 4.46
N ASP A 200 -2.62 -8.15 5.55
CA ASP A 200 -2.31 -9.17 6.53
C ASP A 200 -3.54 -9.53 7.39
N GLN A 201 -3.52 -10.75 7.94
CA GLN A 201 -4.63 -11.27 8.75
C GLN A 201 -4.95 -10.39 9.96
N TYR A 202 -3.96 -9.72 10.55
CA TYR A 202 -4.19 -8.83 11.69
C TYR A 202 -5.03 -7.61 11.29
N CYS A 203 -4.71 -6.97 10.18
CA CYS A 203 -5.44 -5.81 9.67
C CYS A 203 -6.85 -6.17 9.23
N ILE A 204 -7.04 -7.33 8.58
CA ILE A 204 -8.36 -7.87 8.21
C ILE A 204 -9.21 -8.12 9.46
N ASP A 205 -8.66 -8.77 10.48
CA ASP A 205 -9.34 -9.02 11.75
C ASP A 205 -9.69 -7.73 12.48
N LEU A 206 -8.79 -6.75 12.46
CA LEU A 206 -8.97 -5.44 13.09
C LEU A 206 -10.13 -4.68 12.43
N ALA A 207 -10.16 -4.61 11.11
CA ALA A 207 -11.25 -3.99 10.36
C ALA A 207 -12.58 -4.73 10.61
N SER A 208 -12.57 -6.06 10.61
CA SER A 208 -13.74 -6.90 10.87
C SER A 208 -14.32 -6.70 12.26
N LYS A 209 -13.49 -6.65 13.30
CA LYS A 209 -13.90 -6.37 14.69
C LYS A 209 -14.55 -5.00 14.84
N ASN A 210 -14.13 -4.03 14.03
CA ASN A 210 -14.60 -2.65 14.09
C ASN A 210 -15.70 -2.32 13.07
N ILE A 211 -16.22 -3.31 12.35
CA ILE A 211 -17.23 -3.10 11.28
C ILE A 211 -18.47 -2.36 11.76
N ASN A 212 -18.92 -2.61 13.00
CA ASN A 212 -20.08 -1.91 13.57
C ASN A 212 -19.78 -0.42 13.84
N SER A 213 -18.55 -0.07 14.23
CA SER A 213 -18.12 1.31 14.38
C SER A 213 -18.07 2.02 13.03
N LEU A 214 -17.56 1.34 11.99
CA LEU A 214 -17.55 1.87 10.63
C LEU A 214 -18.98 2.09 10.10
N LYS A 215 -19.88 1.11 10.30
CA LYS A 215 -21.29 1.25 9.91
C LYS A 215 -22.01 2.38 10.64
N ARG A 216 -21.71 2.62 11.92
CA ARG A 216 -22.30 3.70 12.71
C ARG A 216 -22.00 5.08 12.14
N ILE A 217 -20.74 5.31 11.76
CA ILE A 217 -20.31 6.61 11.22
C ILE A 217 -20.63 6.80 9.73
N LEU A 218 -21.08 5.72 9.05
CA LEU A 218 -21.48 5.75 7.66
C LEU A 218 -22.94 6.23 7.53
N LYS A 219 -23.20 7.15 6.60
CA LYS A 219 -24.55 7.60 6.28
C LYS A 219 -25.39 6.47 5.70
N PRO A 220 -26.73 6.57 5.79
CA PRO A 220 -27.61 5.72 4.98
C PRO A 220 -27.21 5.83 3.49
N ASN A 221 -27.12 4.68 2.81
CA ASN A 221 -26.64 4.56 1.42
C ASN A 221 -25.15 4.91 1.21
N GLY A 222 -24.40 5.18 2.27
CA GLY A 222 -22.94 5.34 2.17
C GLY A 222 -22.24 4.02 1.77
N THR A 223 -20.99 4.11 1.39
CA THR A 223 -20.19 2.94 0.96
C THR A 223 -18.91 2.79 1.78
N ILE A 224 -18.55 1.55 2.07
CA ILE A 224 -17.23 1.17 2.57
C ILE A 224 -16.51 0.45 1.44
N THR A 225 -15.31 0.92 1.12
CA THR A 225 -14.38 0.22 0.22
C THR A 225 -13.19 -0.21 1.07
N ALA A 226 -12.82 -1.48 1.01
CA ALA A 226 -11.72 -2.02 1.79
C ALA A 226 -10.79 -2.83 0.89
N GLN A 227 -9.50 -2.77 1.19
CA GLN A 227 -8.51 -3.74 0.71
C GLN A 227 -8.67 -5.02 1.54
N VAL A 228 -8.76 -6.16 0.89
CA VAL A 228 -8.88 -7.51 1.49
C VAL A 228 -8.15 -8.53 0.63
#